data_551452a88dd14f7d00c2e7c9d61cb145
#
_entry.id   551452a88dd14f7d00c2e7c9d61cb145
#
_cell.length_a   1.000
_cell.length_b   1.000
_cell.length_c   1.000
_cell.angle_alpha   90.00
_cell.angle_beta   90.00
_cell.angle_gamma   90.00
#
_symmetry.space_group_name_H-M   'P 1'
#
loop_
_entity.id
_entity.type
_entity.pdbx_description
1 polymer ?
#
loop_
_entity_poly.entity_id
_entity_poly.type
_entity_poly.pdbx_seq_one_letter_code
_entity_poly.pdbx_strand_id
1 'polypeptide(L)'
;AGGRAGLPPIRTSLFEQMPPDTLLDDFILSLRIAMRGYKIAYSKEAYALESASLNMREEEKRKVRISAGGLQSVWRLRGLLNIFRYGILSFQYISHRVLRWTLTPVVLFALLPLNLLLACTGHTLYTVILALQLAFYLLGYLGYKMEKRNIRNKLLFIPYYFLFMNINVIRGYSYLAKHKGTGAWEKAKRGAG
;
A
#
# COMPACT_ATOMS: atom_id res chain seq x y z
N ALA A 1 -7.61 -18.05 7.89
CA ALA A 1 -8.13 -16.85 8.54
C ALA A 1 -8.59 -15.88 7.44
N GLY A 2 -9.90 -15.83 7.18
CA GLY A 2 -10.50 -14.91 6.22
C GLY A 2 -10.45 -13.47 6.77
N GLY A 3 -9.99 -12.54 5.95
CA GLY A 3 -10.08 -11.12 6.25
C GLY A 3 -11.51 -10.62 6.07
N ARG A 4 -11.92 -9.64 6.85
CA ARG A 4 -13.21 -8.96 6.66
C ARG A 4 -13.01 -7.82 5.68
N ALA A 5 -13.64 -7.87 4.52
CA ALA A 5 -13.73 -6.77 3.57
C ALA A 5 -15.21 -6.38 3.47
N GLY A 6 -15.54 -5.15 3.83
CA GLY A 6 -16.88 -4.61 3.70
C GLY A 6 -16.90 -3.55 2.60
N LEU A 7 -17.79 -3.69 1.63
CA LEU A 7 -18.20 -2.56 0.83
C LEU A 7 -19.06 -1.67 1.73
N PRO A 8 -18.74 -0.38 1.91
CA PRO A 8 -19.56 0.50 2.72
C PRO A 8 -20.93 0.63 2.05
N PRO A 9 -22.06 0.41 2.78
CA PRO A 9 -23.36 0.77 2.26
C PRO A 9 -23.39 2.29 2.03
N ILE A 10 -23.70 2.70 0.81
CA ILE A 10 -23.72 4.09 0.39
C ILE A 10 -25.16 4.47 0.07
N ARG A 11 -25.61 5.65 0.53
CA ARG A 11 -26.90 6.22 0.12
C ARG A 11 -26.88 6.41 -1.39
N THR A 12 -27.93 5.96 -2.09
CA THR A 12 -28.03 6.04 -3.56
C THR A 12 -27.83 7.45 -4.09
N SER A 13 -28.30 8.47 -3.34
CA SER A 13 -28.11 9.89 -3.69
C SER A 13 -26.66 10.38 -3.63
N LEU A 14 -25.76 9.66 -2.98
CA LEU A 14 -24.33 9.99 -2.88
C LEU A 14 -23.46 9.15 -3.83
N PHE A 15 -24.08 8.22 -4.54
CA PHE A 15 -23.36 7.38 -5.50
C PHE A 15 -22.97 8.20 -6.72
N GLU A 16 -21.70 8.11 -7.10
CA GLU A 16 -21.16 8.64 -8.34
C GLU A 16 -20.58 7.51 -9.17
N GLN A 17 -20.90 7.50 -10.44
CA GLN A 17 -20.28 6.56 -11.36
C GLN A 17 -18.79 6.91 -11.54
N MET A 18 -17.92 5.97 -11.21
CA MET A 18 -16.50 6.16 -11.36
C MET A 18 -16.08 5.89 -12.82
N PRO A 19 -15.03 6.58 -13.32
CA PRO A 19 -14.45 6.27 -14.62
C PRO A 19 -14.05 4.80 -14.74
N PRO A 20 -14.23 4.16 -15.91
CA PRO A 20 -13.99 2.71 -16.09
C PRO A 20 -12.55 2.26 -15.80
N ASP A 21 -11.60 3.19 -15.87
CA ASP A 21 -10.18 2.96 -15.58
C ASP A 21 -9.84 3.06 -14.09
N THR A 22 -10.84 3.16 -13.20
CA THR A 22 -10.64 3.27 -11.75
C THR A 22 -10.26 1.91 -11.15
N LEU A 23 -9.11 1.85 -10.46
CA LEU A 23 -8.61 0.62 -9.83
C LEU A 23 -9.14 0.40 -8.41
N LEU A 24 -9.43 1.48 -7.67
CA LEU A 24 -9.96 1.49 -6.30
C LEU A 24 -11.16 2.43 -6.23
N ASP A 25 -12.25 1.99 -6.82
CA ASP A 25 -13.51 2.76 -6.91
C ASP A 25 -14.16 3.00 -5.54
N ASP A 26 -14.24 1.98 -4.71
CA ASP A 26 -14.75 2.02 -3.33
C ASP A 26 -14.01 3.06 -2.48
N PHE A 27 -12.68 3.07 -2.55
CA PHE A 27 -11.83 3.98 -1.80
C PHE A 27 -12.00 5.44 -2.25
N ILE A 28 -11.98 5.68 -3.57
CA ILE A 28 -12.13 7.03 -4.13
C ILE A 28 -13.51 7.58 -3.85
N LEU A 29 -14.56 6.77 -4.03
CA LEU A 29 -15.94 7.17 -3.78
C LEU A 29 -16.15 7.55 -2.32
N SER A 30 -15.66 6.72 -1.39
CA SER A 30 -15.75 6.98 0.04
C SER A 30 -15.10 8.31 0.43
N LEU A 31 -13.89 8.60 -0.08
CA LEU A 31 -13.22 9.87 0.21
C LEU A 31 -13.90 11.07 -0.45
N ARG A 32 -14.47 10.94 -1.65
CA ARG A 32 -15.27 12.01 -2.26
C ARG A 32 -16.52 12.35 -1.43
N ILE A 33 -17.19 11.34 -0.88
CA ILE A 33 -18.29 11.53 0.04
C ILE A 33 -17.85 12.26 1.31
N ALA A 34 -16.71 11.86 1.88
CA ALA A 34 -16.14 12.55 3.04
C ALA A 34 -15.75 14.01 2.74
N MET A 35 -15.21 14.30 1.55
CA MET A 35 -14.92 15.68 1.09
C MET A 35 -16.17 16.57 0.99
N ARG A 36 -17.37 15.99 0.86
CA ARG A 36 -18.66 16.71 0.90
C ARG A 36 -19.17 16.95 2.32
N GLY A 37 -18.40 16.59 3.35
CA GLY A 37 -18.76 16.77 4.75
C GLY A 37 -19.57 15.62 5.37
N TYR A 38 -19.80 14.53 4.64
CA TYR A 38 -20.47 13.36 5.20
C TYR A 38 -19.48 12.52 6.03
N LYS A 39 -20.00 11.91 7.09
CA LYS A 39 -19.21 11.00 7.95
C LYS A 39 -19.35 9.56 7.45
N ILE A 40 -18.23 8.84 7.43
CA ILE A 40 -18.18 7.40 7.20
C ILE A 40 -18.22 6.72 8.56
N ALA A 41 -19.30 5.99 8.84
CA ALA A 41 -19.45 5.24 10.08
C ALA A 41 -19.04 3.77 9.88
N TYR A 42 -18.41 3.19 10.89
CA TYR A 42 -18.11 1.77 10.94
C TYR A 42 -19.25 1.01 11.62
N SER A 43 -19.81 0.01 10.94
CA SER A 43 -20.78 -0.92 11.54
C SER A 43 -20.08 -2.23 11.88
N LYS A 44 -20.21 -2.67 13.14
CA LYS A 44 -19.69 -3.96 13.59
C LYS A 44 -20.50 -5.14 13.07
N GLU A 45 -21.76 -4.89 12.75
CA GLU A 45 -22.72 -5.92 12.33
C GLU A 45 -22.65 -6.22 10.82
N ALA A 46 -22.21 -5.22 10.03
CA ALA A 46 -22.04 -5.37 8.59
C ALA A 46 -20.61 -5.80 8.26
N TYR A 47 -20.43 -7.05 7.88
CA TYR A 47 -19.13 -7.57 7.46
C TYR A 47 -19.25 -8.46 6.22
N ALA A 48 -18.24 -8.41 5.37
CA ALA A 48 -18.06 -9.37 4.29
C ALA A 48 -16.88 -10.27 4.59
N LEU A 49 -17.02 -11.55 4.32
CA LEU A 49 -15.94 -12.53 4.44
C LEU A 49 -15.15 -12.56 3.13
N GLU A 50 -13.85 -12.38 3.23
CA GLU A 50 -12.96 -12.47 2.09
C GLU A 50 -11.91 -13.56 2.37
N SER A 51 -11.78 -14.52 1.47
CA SER A 51 -10.75 -15.55 1.56
C SER A 51 -9.36 -14.92 1.33
N ALA A 52 -8.36 -15.43 2.06
CA ALA A 52 -6.98 -15.01 1.86
C ALA A 52 -6.48 -15.38 0.45
N SER A 53 -5.46 -14.67 -0.02
CA SER A 53 -4.78 -15.03 -1.27
C SER A 53 -4.20 -16.44 -1.18
N LEU A 54 -4.28 -17.20 -2.26
CA LEU A 54 -3.89 -18.62 -2.30
C LEU A 54 -2.41 -18.81 -1.92
N ASN A 55 -1.55 -17.89 -2.37
CA ASN A 55 -0.11 -17.89 -2.10
C ASN A 55 0.48 -16.48 -2.22
N MET A 56 1.78 -16.33 -1.92
CA MET A 56 2.46 -15.02 -1.97
C MET A 56 2.50 -14.41 -3.38
N ARG A 57 2.46 -15.20 -4.44
CA ARG A 57 2.40 -14.69 -5.82
C ARG A 57 1.06 -14.01 -6.12
N GLU A 58 -0.04 -14.61 -5.67
CA GLU A 58 -1.37 -14.02 -5.79
C GLU A 58 -1.51 -12.78 -4.89
N GLU A 59 -0.90 -12.83 -3.70
CA GLU A 59 -0.83 -11.66 -2.80
C GLU A 59 -0.02 -10.52 -3.45
N GLU A 60 1.07 -10.81 -4.15
CA GLU A 60 1.84 -9.84 -4.92
C GLU A 60 0.99 -9.14 -5.98
N LYS A 61 0.27 -9.89 -6.82
CA LYS A 61 -0.65 -9.33 -7.81
C LYS A 61 -1.65 -8.37 -7.16
N ARG A 62 -2.25 -8.82 -6.05
CA ARG A 62 -3.20 -8.01 -5.28
C ARG A 62 -2.56 -6.73 -4.75
N LYS A 63 -1.34 -6.80 -4.18
CA LYS A 63 -0.64 -5.64 -3.61
C LYS A 63 -0.19 -4.65 -4.69
N VAL A 64 0.29 -5.13 -5.83
CA VAL A 64 0.63 -4.27 -6.98
C VAL A 64 -0.61 -3.51 -7.47
N ARG A 65 -1.77 -4.18 -7.59
CA ARG A 65 -3.03 -3.52 -7.95
C ARG A 65 -3.44 -2.45 -6.95
N ILE A 66 -3.43 -2.79 -5.64
CA ILE A 66 -3.78 -1.83 -4.58
C ILE A 66 -2.83 -0.63 -4.60
N SER A 67 -1.55 -0.86 -4.83
CA SER A 67 -0.56 0.22 -4.90
C SER A 67 -0.77 1.10 -6.13
N ALA A 68 -1.01 0.51 -7.30
CA ALA A 68 -1.32 1.25 -8.53
C ALA A 68 -2.59 2.09 -8.35
N GLY A 69 -3.66 1.50 -7.80
CA GLY A 69 -4.90 2.22 -7.50
C GLY A 69 -4.72 3.30 -6.43
N GLY A 70 -3.86 3.05 -5.44
CA GLY A 70 -3.47 4.04 -4.45
C GLY A 70 -2.80 5.27 -5.07
N LEU A 71 -1.85 5.06 -5.97
CA LEU A 71 -1.19 6.13 -6.71
C LEU A 71 -2.16 6.89 -7.62
N GLN A 72 -3.05 6.16 -8.32
CA GLN A 72 -4.11 6.76 -9.11
C GLN A 72 -5.04 7.61 -8.25
N SER A 73 -5.37 7.14 -7.03
CA SER A 73 -6.22 7.88 -6.11
C SER A 73 -5.58 9.17 -5.62
N VAL A 74 -4.25 9.20 -5.41
CA VAL A 74 -3.53 10.44 -5.04
C VAL A 74 -3.73 11.52 -6.10
N TRP A 75 -3.64 11.16 -7.37
CA TRP A 75 -3.87 12.08 -8.46
C TRP A 75 -5.34 12.53 -8.56
N ARG A 76 -6.28 11.60 -8.45
CA ARG A 76 -7.72 11.88 -8.57
C ARG A 76 -8.29 12.65 -7.39
N LEU A 77 -7.70 12.49 -6.21
CA LEU A 77 -8.09 13.17 -4.97
C LEU A 77 -7.11 14.30 -4.61
N ARG A 78 -6.40 14.87 -5.60
CA ARG A 78 -5.43 15.96 -5.34
C ARG A 78 -6.00 17.14 -4.57
N GLY A 79 -7.30 17.42 -4.72
CA GLY A 79 -7.98 18.45 -3.91
C GLY A 79 -7.95 18.15 -2.41
N LEU A 80 -7.95 16.87 -2.02
CA LEU A 80 -7.87 16.43 -0.63
C LEU A 80 -6.48 16.66 -0.01
N LEU A 81 -5.46 16.99 -0.79
CA LEU A 81 -4.13 17.36 -0.29
C LEU A 81 -4.11 18.76 0.36
N ASN A 82 -5.17 19.56 0.16
CA ASN A 82 -5.28 20.88 0.76
C ASN A 82 -5.71 20.77 2.23
N ILE A 83 -4.73 20.81 3.13
CA ILE A 83 -4.94 20.68 4.57
C ILE A 83 -5.75 21.84 5.16
N PHE A 84 -5.67 23.03 4.56
CA PHE A 84 -6.41 24.21 5.01
C PHE A 84 -7.90 24.10 4.70
N ARG A 85 -8.27 23.35 3.65
CA ARG A 85 -9.66 23.15 3.25
C ARG A 85 -10.33 21.99 3.98
N TYR A 86 -9.61 20.88 4.20
CA TYR A 86 -10.19 19.62 4.71
C TYR A 86 -9.63 19.22 6.09
N GLY A 87 -8.71 19.99 6.66
CA GLY A 87 -8.21 19.81 8.03
C GLY A 87 -7.71 18.39 8.30
N ILE A 88 -8.27 17.77 9.34
CA ILE A 88 -7.90 16.42 9.82
C ILE A 88 -8.05 15.35 8.73
N LEU A 89 -9.06 15.45 7.86
CA LEU A 89 -9.24 14.49 6.77
C LEU A 89 -8.07 14.49 5.81
N SER A 90 -7.56 15.68 5.41
CA SER A 90 -6.34 15.82 4.63
C SER A 90 -5.12 15.26 5.36
N PHE A 91 -4.95 15.61 6.62
CA PHE A 91 -3.81 15.13 7.40
C PHE A 91 -3.78 13.60 7.48
N GLN A 92 -4.91 12.96 7.78
CA GLN A 92 -5.04 11.50 7.81
C GLN A 92 -4.76 10.88 6.44
N TYR A 93 -5.31 11.47 5.38
CA TYR A 93 -5.10 10.98 4.02
C TYR A 93 -3.62 11.07 3.62
N ILE A 94 -2.97 12.21 3.86
CA ILE A 94 -1.56 12.41 3.52
C ILE A 94 -0.67 11.46 4.32
N SER A 95 -0.80 11.44 5.64
CA SER A 95 0.09 10.68 6.53
C SER A 95 -0.06 9.16 6.36
N HIS A 96 -1.30 8.64 6.22
CA HIS A 96 -1.54 7.19 6.20
C HIS A 96 -1.59 6.59 4.81
N ARG A 97 -1.83 7.41 3.76
CA ARG A 97 -2.01 6.91 2.40
C ARG A 97 -1.00 7.49 1.42
N VAL A 98 -0.97 8.83 1.28
CA VAL A 98 -0.10 9.47 0.28
C VAL A 98 1.36 9.16 0.54
N LEU A 99 1.88 9.44 1.74
CA LEU A 99 3.28 9.18 2.10
C LEU A 99 3.65 7.71 1.94
N ARG A 100 2.76 6.81 2.33
CA ARG A 100 2.98 5.36 2.20
C ARG A 100 3.10 4.90 0.76
N TRP A 101 2.33 5.48 -0.16
CA TRP A 101 2.35 5.09 -1.56
C TRP A 101 3.32 5.91 -2.42
N THR A 102 3.90 6.98 -1.90
CA THR A 102 4.81 7.86 -2.64
C THR A 102 6.20 7.90 -2.03
N LEU A 103 6.35 8.58 -0.91
CA LEU A 103 7.63 8.90 -0.31
C LEU A 103 8.30 7.68 0.35
N THR A 104 7.56 6.90 1.13
CA THR A 104 8.13 5.82 1.95
C THR A 104 8.97 4.82 1.16
N PRO A 105 8.50 4.22 0.03
CA PRO A 105 9.30 3.27 -0.72
C PRO A 105 10.53 3.91 -1.37
N VAL A 106 10.44 5.16 -1.81
CA VAL A 106 11.57 5.87 -2.41
C VAL A 106 12.64 6.15 -1.36
N VAL A 107 12.24 6.72 -0.21
CA VAL A 107 13.16 7.02 0.90
C VAL A 107 13.83 5.76 1.43
N LEU A 108 13.07 4.67 1.60
CA LEU A 108 13.62 3.40 2.09
C LEU A 108 14.83 2.94 1.28
N PHE A 109 14.74 2.99 -0.05
CA PHE A 109 15.84 2.56 -0.91
C PHE A 109 16.91 3.65 -1.13
N ALA A 110 16.52 4.94 -1.13
CA ALA A 110 17.45 6.06 -1.27
C ALA A 110 18.35 6.26 -0.02
N LEU A 111 17.86 5.86 1.15
CA LEU A 111 18.65 5.92 2.38
C LEU A 111 19.88 5.01 2.33
N LEU A 112 19.89 3.91 1.55
CA LEU A 112 21.04 3.03 1.47
C LEU A 112 22.28 3.70 0.87
N PRO A 113 22.24 4.26 -0.35
CA PRO A 113 23.39 4.99 -0.91
C PRO A 113 23.74 6.24 -0.08
N LEU A 114 22.75 6.92 0.49
CA LEU A 114 23.00 8.08 1.35
C LEU A 114 23.79 7.68 2.62
N ASN A 115 23.36 6.63 3.31
CA ASN A 115 24.06 6.13 4.50
C ASN A 115 25.47 5.59 4.15
N LEU A 116 25.64 5.00 2.97
CA LEU A 116 26.95 4.55 2.50
C LEU A 116 27.89 5.76 2.32
N LEU A 117 27.44 6.81 1.67
CA LEU A 117 28.23 8.05 1.50
C LEU A 117 28.58 8.69 2.85
N LEU A 118 27.61 8.75 3.78
CA LEU A 118 27.85 9.30 5.11
C LEU A 118 28.80 8.43 5.96
N ALA A 119 28.73 7.11 5.84
CA ALA A 119 29.66 6.21 6.54
C ALA A 119 31.12 6.40 6.05
N CYS A 120 31.33 6.73 4.76
CA CYS A 120 32.65 7.05 4.22
C CYS A 120 33.26 8.33 4.82
N THR A 121 32.49 9.19 5.49
CA THR A 121 33.02 10.37 6.22
C THR A 121 33.72 10.02 7.54
N GLY A 122 33.70 8.74 7.94
CA GLY A 122 34.38 8.24 9.16
C GLY A 122 33.61 8.42 10.46
N HIS A 123 32.38 8.94 10.43
CA HIS A 123 31.57 9.07 11.64
C HIS A 123 30.95 7.73 12.06
N THR A 124 31.28 7.26 13.25
CA THR A 124 30.82 5.97 13.82
C THR A 124 29.29 5.82 13.79
N LEU A 125 28.55 6.91 14.05
CA LEU A 125 27.08 6.88 14.02
C LEU A 125 26.53 6.37 12.67
N TYR A 126 27.01 6.91 11.56
CA TYR A 126 26.54 6.53 10.22
C TYR A 126 26.97 5.12 9.85
N THR A 127 28.13 4.67 10.30
CA THR A 127 28.58 3.30 10.13
C THR A 127 27.66 2.31 10.86
N VAL A 128 27.27 2.62 12.10
CA VAL A 128 26.32 1.80 12.85
C VAL A 128 24.93 1.77 12.17
N ILE A 129 24.43 2.93 11.72
CA ILE A 129 23.14 3.01 11.01
C ILE A 129 23.19 2.18 9.72
N LEU A 130 24.29 2.26 8.95
CA LEU A 130 24.48 1.47 7.74
C LEU A 130 24.48 -0.03 8.05
N ALA A 131 25.22 -0.45 9.10
CA ALA A 131 25.27 -1.86 9.52
C ALA A 131 23.86 -2.38 9.89
N LEU A 132 23.09 -1.61 10.65
CA LEU A 132 21.71 -1.97 11.02
C LEU A 132 20.81 -2.05 9.77
N GLN A 133 20.95 -1.13 8.82
CA GLN A 133 20.19 -1.12 7.57
C GLN A 133 20.52 -2.34 6.71
N LEU A 134 21.80 -2.69 6.57
CA LEU A 134 22.24 -3.89 5.84
C LEU A 134 21.75 -5.16 6.52
N ALA A 135 21.81 -5.24 7.85
CA ALA A 135 21.25 -6.35 8.61
C ALA A 135 19.74 -6.50 8.37
N PHE A 136 18.99 -5.39 8.36
CA PHE A 136 17.56 -5.40 8.06
C PHE A 136 17.26 -5.96 6.65
N TYR A 137 18.01 -5.53 5.63
CA TYR A 137 17.84 -6.06 4.27
C TYR A 137 18.24 -7.53 4.16
N LEU A 138 19.28 -7.94 4.86
CA LEU A 138 19.71 -9.35 4.92
C LEU A 138 18.63 -10.22 5.56
N LEU A 139 18.05 -9.79 6.70
CA LEU A 139 16.96 -10.51 7.36
C LEU A 139 15.73 -10.61 6.44
N GLY A 140 15.40 -9.54 5.71
CA GLY A 140 14.34 -9.58 4.72
C GLY A 140 14.59 -10.57 3.58
N TYR A 141 15.82 -10.63 3.09
CA TYR A 141 16.22 -11.60 2.06
C TYR A 141 16.18 -13.05 2.57
N LEU A 142 16.63 -13.29 3.80
CA LEU A 142 16.53 -14.61 4.44
C LEU A 142 15.06 -15.01 4.63
N GLY A 143 14.22 -14.08 5.06
CA GLY A 143 12.75 -14.30 5.16
C GLY A 143 12.12 -14.68 3.83
N TYR A 144 12.52 -14.01 2.73
CA TYR A 144 12.08 -14.38 1.38
C TYR A 144 12.50 -15.81 0.98
N LYS A 145 13.76 -16.20 1.27
CA LYS A 145 14.23 -17.57 0.99
C LYS A 145 13.47 -18.63 1.79
N MET A 146 13.18 -18.32 3.07
CA MET A 146 12.44 -19.25 3.95
C MET A 146 10.97 -19.38 3.48
N GLU A 147 10.33 -18.27 3.10
CA GLU A 147 8.96 -18.30 2.55
C GLU A 147 8.88 -19.17 1.29
N LYS A 148 9.85 -19.06 0.39
CA LYS A 148 9.93 -19.94 -0.80
C LYS A 148 10.05 -21.44 -0.47
N ARG A 149 10.61 -21.76 0.70
CA ARG A 149 10.74 -23.14 1.19
C ARG A 149 9.57 -23.57 2.09
N ASN A 150 8.51 -22.75 2.19
CA ASN A 150 7.38 -22.93 3.09
C ASN A 150 7.77 -23.04 4.59
N ILE A 151 8.92 -22.48 4.97
CA ILE A 151 9.35 -22.44 6.37
C ILE A 151 8.83 -21.14 6.99
N ARG A 152 7.94 -21.24 7.97
CA ARG A 152 7.33 -20.08 8.64
C ARG A 152 8.16 -19.67 9.85
N ASN A 153 8.87 -18.54 9.77
CA ASN A 153 9.51 -17.89 10.89
C ASN A 153 8.98 -16.47 11.05
N LYS A 154 8.29 -16.20 12.16
CA LYS A 154 7.62 -14.91 12.40
C LYS A 154 8.60 -13.73 12.45
N LEU A 155 9.80 -13.91 13.02
CA LEU A 155 10.81 -12.84 13.13
C LEU A 155 11.35 -12.42 11.76
N LEU A 156 11.66 -13.39 10.88
CA LEU A 156 12.15 -13.12 9.53
C LEU A 156 11.03 -12.70 8.57
N PHE A 157 9.78 -13.09 8.87
CA PHE A 157 8.65 -12.69 8.06
C PHE A 157 8.36 -11.19 8.14
N ILE A 158 8.59 -10.53 9.28
CA ILE A 158 8.34 -9.09 9.46
C ILE A 158 9.18 -8.23 8.50
N PRO A 159 10.54 -8.29 8.52
CA PRO A 159 11.36 -7.51 7.59
C PRO A 159 11.14 -7.92 6.13
N TYR A 160 10.92 -9.21 5.84
CA TYR A 160 10.56 -9.67 4.50
C TYR A 160 9.27 -9.03 4.01
N TYR A 161 8.19 -9.09 4.79
CA TYR A 161 6.89 -8.56 4.39
C TYR A 161 6.90 -7.03 4.26
N PHE A 162 7.67 -6.34 5.09
CA PHE A 162 7.86 -4.89 4.98
C PHE A 162 8.54 -4.52 3.65
N LEU A 163 9.64 -5.19 3.29
CA LEU A 163 10.31 -4.99 2.00
C LEU A 163 9.40 -5.37 0.84
N PHE A 164 8.72 -6.51 0.92
CA PHE A 164 7.76 -6.97 -0.07
C PHE A 164 6.67 -5.92 -0.35
N MET A 165 6.11 -5.31 0.69
CA MET A 165 5.10 -4.25 0.53
C MET A 165 5.64 -3.03 -0.19
N ASN A 166 6.85 -2.57 0.15
CA ASN A 166 7.48 -1.39 -0.48
C ASN A 166 7.89 -1.66 -1.93
N ILE A 167 8.41 -2.85 -2.23
CA ILE A 167 8.73 -3.28 -3.61
C ILE A 167 7.45 -3.32 -4.46
N ASN A 168 6.34 -3.80 -3.91
CA ASN A 168 5.06 -3.84 -4.63
C ASN A 168 4.47 -2.45 -4.88
N VAL A 169 4.79 -1.46 -4.07
CA VAL A 169 4.46 -0.07 -4.38
C VAL A 169 5.25 0.39 -5.63
N ILE A 170 6.55 0.15 -5.70
CA ILE A 170 7.38 0.49 -6.86
C ILE A 170 6.88 -0.23 -8.12
N ARG A 171 6.52 -1.52 -8.01
CA ARG A 171 5.89 -2.26 -9.11
C ARG A 171 4.53 -1.67 -9.54
N GLY A 172 3.78 -1.12 -8.57
CA GLY A 172 2.55 -0.38 -8.83
C GLY A 172 2.76 0.86 -9.70
N TYR A 173 3.84 1.61 -9.49
CA TYR A 173 4.25 2.71 -10.39
C TYR A 173 4.48 2.22 -11.82
N SER A 174 5.28 1.16 -11.96
CA SER A 174 5.59 0.59 -13.28
C SER A 174 4.33 0.06 -13.96
N TYR A 175 3.41 -0.56 -13.20
CA TYR A 175 2.15 -1.02 -13.72
C TYR A 175 1.28 0.15 -14.22
N LEU A 176 1.12 1.19 -13.40
CA LEU A 176 0.30 2.34 -13.76
C LEU A 176 0.85 3.09 -14.99
N ALA A 177 2.18 3.15 -15.13
CA ALA A 177 2.82 3.77 -16.30
C ALA A 177 2.57 2.99 -17.59
N LYS A 178 2.54 1.64 -17.51
CA LYS A 178 2.37 0.75 -18.68
C LYS A 178 0.91 0.58 -19.11
N HIS A 179 -0.04 0.64 -18.17
CA HIS A 179 -1.47 0.33 -18.39
C HIS A 179 -2.35 1.55 -18.21
N LYS A 180 -2.00 2.66 -18.87
CA LYS A 180 -2.82 3.88 -18.85
C LYS A 180 -4.17 3.61 -19.52
N GLY A 181 -5.26 3.90 -18.79
CA GLY A 181 -6.62 3.90 -19.37
C GLY A 181 -7.39 2.59 -19.31
N THR A 182 -6.86 1.52 -18.74
CA THR A 182 -7.61 0.27 -18.55
C THR A 182 -7.77 -0.07 -17.05
N GLY A 183 -9.02 -0.12 -16.57
CA GLY A 183 -9.36 -0.65 -15.24
C GLY A 183 -9.38 -2.19 -15.20
N ALA A 184 -9.17 -2.84 -16.35
CA ALA A 184 -9.16 -4.30 -16.45
C ALA A 184 -7.93 -4.88 -15.72
N TRP A 185 -8.19 -5.73 -14.74
CA TRP A 185 -7.17 -6.42 -13.96
C TRP A 185 -7.49 -7.90 -13.85
N GLU A 186 -6.47 -8.74 -14.03
CA GLU A 186 -6.60 -10.16 -13.72
C GLU A 186 -6.82 -10.34 -12.20
N LYS A 187 -7.97 -10.90 -11.83
CA LYS A 187 -8.27 -11.13 -10.40
C LYS A 187 -7.30 -12.15 -9.80
N ALA A 188 -6.72 -11.82 -8.66
CA ALA A 188 -5.91 -12.76 -7.89
C ALA A 188 -6.75 -13.98 -7.48
N LYS A 189 -6.20 -15.18 -7.63
CA LYS A 189 -6.86 -16.43 -7.21
C LYS A 189 -6.92 -16.48 -5.68
N ARG A 190 -8.08 -16.85 -5.17
CA ARG A 190 -8.35 -16.99 -3.72
C ARG A 190 -8.38 -18.47 -3.36
N GLY A 191 -7.95 -18.77 -2.12
CA GLY A 191 -8.13 -20.10 -1.57
C GLY A 191 -9.61 -20.45 -1.43
N ALA A 192 -9.98 -21.70 -1.67
CA ALA A 192 -11.29 -22.19 -1.27
C ALA A 192 -11.44 -22.03 0.24
N GLY A 193 -12.50 -21.36 0.68
CA GLY A 193 -12.82 -21.18 2.08
C GLY A 193 -13.30 -22.46 2.72
#